data_b8039073f2d85f2c40b5ec88ab1f8f8c
#
_entry.id   b8039073f2d85f2c40b5ec88ab1f8f8c
#
_cell.length_a   1.000
_cell.length_b   1.000
_cell.length_c   1.000
_cell.angle_alpha   90.00
_cell.angle_beta   90.00
_cell.angle_gamma   90.00
#
_symmetry.space_group_name_H-M   'P 1'
#
loop_
_entity.id
_entity.type
_entity.pdbx_description
1 polymer ?
#
loop_
_entity_poly.entity_id
_entity_poly.type
_entity_poly.pdbx_seq_one_letter_code
_entity_poly.pdbx_strand_id
1 'polypeptide(L)'
;METWLVVVIAVVCLAAVGAVAGLILLAILAAGGISAARFNLTPVAADQLHEYLASDASFALSVQRDFFYPPDRVFMALLDERFMSWVPFSKGVDYAGTALREVGTKRAFVNTFGVLAEQIVVNEPNRTLGVTITACSVPLVLDSAAEIFEVADNGTGGTRLTWHVGGTPKWVGWLPLRLAAPLVRPVAKWQIGKLRAIIGRR
;
A
#
# COMPACT_ATOMS: atom_id res chain seq x y z
N MET A 1 26.58 27.28 28.42
CA MET A 1 26.46 25.90 27.89
C MET A 1 25.17 25.21 28.36
N GLU A 2 24.70 25.48 29.54
CA GLU A 2 23.49 24.83 30.14
C GLU A 2 22.16 25.27 29.50
N THR A 3 21.99 26.54 29.17
CA THR A 3 20.76 27.05 28.52
C THR A 3 20.48 26.40 27.15
N TRP A 4 21.51 26.13 26.37
CA TRP A 4 21.39 25.44 25.07
C TRP A 4 20.89 24.00 25.25
N LEU A 5 21.40 23.29 26.23
CA LEU A 5 20.98 21.91 26.52
C LEU A 5 19.49 21.84 26.89
N VAL A 6 19.04 22.79 27.74
CA VAL A 6 17.63 22.89 28.13
C VAL A 6 16.72 23.14 26.94
N VAL A 7 17.12 24.05 26.02
CA VAL A 7 16.36 24.32 24.80
C VAL A 7 16.28 23.09 23.91
N VAL A 8 17.39 22.39 23.69
CA VAL A 8 17.40 21.17 22.88
C VAL A 8 16.51 20.08 23.49
N ILE A 9 16.60 19.84 24.80
CA ILE A 9 15.75 18.87 25.50
C ILE A 9 14.28 19.27 25.36
N ALA A 10 13.92 20.54 25.55
CA ALA A 10 12.55 21.01 25.43
C ALA A 10 12.01 20.80 24.00
N VAL A 11 12.80 21.10 22.96
CA VAL A 11 12.42 20.86 21.56
C VAL A 11 12.22 19.37 21.27
N VAL A 12 13.12 18.52 21.73
CA VAL A 12 13.01 17.06 21.56
C VAL A 12 11.78 16.52 22.29
N CYS A 13 11.51 16.97 23.53
CA CYS A 13 10.32 16.56 24.27
C CYS A 13 9.03 17.01 23.57
N LEU A 14 8.95 18.24 23.07
CA LEU A 14 7.80 18.74 22.33
C LEU A 14 7.59 17.95 21.03
N ALA A 15 8.66 17.66 20.30
CA ALA A 15 8.59 16.83 19.09
C ALA A 15 8.09 15.40 19.39
N ALA A 16 8.58 14.80 20.47
CA ALA A 16 8.15 13.47 20.92
C ALA A 16 6.67 13.45 21.33
N VAL A 17 6.21 14.44 22.09
CA VAL A 17 4.79 14.60 22.49
C VAL A 17 3.92 14.80 21.25
N GLY A 18 4.34 15.65 20.31
CA GLY A 18 3.64 15.88 19.04
C GLY A 18 3.54 14.61 18.18
N ALA A 19 4.62 13.82 18.12
CA ALA A 19 4.64 12.55 17.39
C ALA A 19 3.67 11.52 18.02
N VAL A 20 3.68 11.38 19.35
CA VAL A 20 2.76 10.49 20.07
C VAL A 20 1.31 10.91 19.87
N ALA A 21 1.00 12.20 20.02
CA ALA A 21 -0.34 12.72 19.80
C ALA A 21 -0.80 12.49 18.36
N GLY A 22 0.08 12.68 17.37
CA GLY A 22 -0.17 12.38 15.97
C GLY A 22 -0.49 10.91 15.72
N LEU A 23 0.27 9.99 16.30
CA LEU A 23 0.01 8.55 16.20
C LEU A 23 -1.32 8.15 16.85
N ILE A 24 -1.66 8.73 18.01
CA ILE A 24 -2.95 8.50 18.66
C ILE A 24 -4.09 9.00 17.78
N LEU A 25 -3.97 10.19 17.21
CA LEU A 25 -4.98 10.73 16.29
C LEU A 25 -5.17 9.82 15.07
N LEU A 26 -4.08 9.35 14.46
CA LEU A 26 -4.14 8.41 13.33
C LEU A 26 -4.83 7.10 13.75
N ALA A 27 -4.53 6.57 14.93
CA ALA A 27 -5.18 5.37 15.45
C ALA A 27 -6.70 5.58 15.68
N ILE A 28 -7.11 6.74 16.16
CA ILE A 28 -8.53 7.10 16.30
C ILE A 28 -9.22 7.18 14.94
N LEU A 29 -8.58 7.79 13.96
CA LEU A 29 -9.11 7.89 12.59
C LEU A 29 -9.21 6.52 11.88
N ALA A 30 -8.35 5.57 12.23
CA ALA A 30 -8.36 4.21 11.70
C ALA A 30 -9.30 3.26 12.46
N ALA A 31 -9.83 3.69 13.63
CA ALA A 31 -10.73 2.88 14.42
C ALA A 31 -12.02 2.56 13.64
N GLY A 32 -12.40 1.29 13.60
CA GLY A 32 -13.57 0.83 12.83
C GLY A 32 -13.21 0.09 11.53
N GLY A 33 -11.95 -0.09 11.21
CA GLY A 33 -11.52 -0.86 10.03
C GLY A 33 -12.02 -0.24 8.72
N ILE A 34 -12.63 -1.02 7.83
CA ILE A 34 -13.13 -0.56 6.52
C ILE A 34 -14.02 0.69 6.65
N SER A 35 -14.89 0.73 7.66
CA SER A 35 -15.80 1.86 7.86
C SER A 35 -15.12 3.17 8.23
N ALA A 36 -13.84 3.12 8.63
CA ALA A 36 -13.03 4.30 8.91
C ALA A 36 -12.51 5.00 7.65
N ALA A 37 -12.48 4.36 6.50
CA ALA A 37 -12.10 4.95 5.22
C ALA A 37 -13.22 5.85 4.68
N ARG A 38 -13.33 7.06 5.21
CA ARG A 38 -14.43 8.02 4.95
C ARG A 38 -14.07 9.13 3.96
N PHE A 39 -12.78 9.32 3.70
CA PHE A 39 -12.29 10.39 2.83
C PHE A 39 -12.02 9.84 1.45
N ASN A 40 -12.91 10.18 0.50
CA ASN A 40 -12.84 9.70 -0.87
C ASN A 40 -11.60 10.23 -1.59
N LEU A 41 -11.04 9.37 -2.42
CA LEU A 41 -9.98 9.68 -3.38
C LEU A 41 -10.56 9.64 -4.80
N THR A 42 -9.85 10.24 -5.75
CA THR A 42 -10.11 10.11 -7.17
C THR A 42 -9.68 8.71 -7.64
N PRO A 43 -10.60 7.82 -8.02
CA PRO A 43 -10.23 6.49 -8.48
C PRO A 43 -9.49 6.56 -9.81
N VAL A 44 -8.50 5.71 -10.00
CA VAL A 44 -7.81 5.53 -11.29
C VAL A 44 -8.54 4.41 -12.06
N ALA A 45 -8.95 4.69 -13.29
CA ALA A 45 -9.64 3.72 -14.13
C ALA A 45 -8.70 2.59 -14.60
N ALA A 46 -9.25 1.42 -14.91
CA ALA A 46 -8.48 0.23 -15.27
C ALA A 46 -7.56 0.46 -16.48
N ASP A 47 -8.06 1.14 -17.50
CA ASP A 47 -7.34 1.47 -18.73
C ASP A 47 -6.26 2.54 -18.54
N GLN A 48 -6.34 3.34 -17.47
CA GLN A 48 -5.41 4.41 -17.14
C GLN A 48 -4.32 3.97 -16.14
N LEU A 49 -4.43 2.78 -15.54
CA LEU A 49 -3.54 2.36 -14.44
C LEU A 49 -2.06 2.41 -14.82
N HIS A 50 -1.69 1.88 -15.99
CA HIS A 50 -0.30 1.85 -16.43
C HIS A 50 0.24 3.27 -16.70
N GLU A 51 -0.55 4.11 -17.39
CA GLU A 51 -0.18 5.49 -17.69
C GLU A 51 -0.06 6.31 -16.39
N TYR A 52 -1.02 6.16 -15.48
CA TYR A 52 -1.00 6.79 -14.17
C TYR A 52 0.29 6.48 -13.41
N LEU A 53 0.67 5.19 -13.30
CA LEU A 53 1.88 4.78 -12.59
C LEU A 53 3.16 5.15 -13.33
N ALA A 54 3.13 5.21 -14.67
CA ALA A 54 4.28 5.60 -15.48
C ALA A 54 4.55 7.11 -15.46
N SER A 55 3.52 7.96 -15.55
CA SER A 55 3.64 9.40 -15.80
C SER A 55 2.92 10.29 -14.79
N ASP A 56 1.67 9.99 -14.42
CA ASP A 56 0.78 10.96 -13.77
C ASP A 56 0.90 11.00 -12.25
N ALA A 57 1.19 9.87 -11.61
CA ALA A 57 1.41 9.84 -10.18
C ALA A 57 2.64 10.67 -9.78
N SER A 58 2.50 11.54 -8.78
CA SER A 58 3.63 12.35 -8.26
C SER A 58 4.71 11.49 -7.63
N PHE A 59 4.32 10.38 -7.00
CA PHE A 59 5.19 9.34 -6.50
C PHE A 59 4.83 8.03 -7.18
N ALA A 60 5.81 7.33 -7.72
CA ALA A 60 5.64 5.97 -8.22
C ALA A 60 6.94 5.18 -8.05
N LEU A 61 6.81 3.90 -7.77
CA LEU A 61 7.93 2.97 -7.75
C LEU A 61 7.53 1.61 -8.32
N SER A 62 8.51 0.89 -8.82
CA SER A 62 8.37 -0.50 -9.25
C SER A 62 9.42 -1.35 -8.58
N VAL A 63 9.02 -2.50 -8.07
CA VAL A 63 9.90 -3.51 -7.47
C VAL A 63 9.59 -4.88 -8.02
N GLN A 64 10.63 -5.69 -8.18
CA GLN A 64 10.51 -7.07 -8.66
C GLN A 64 11.05 -8.05 -7.63
N ARG A 65 10.39 -9.23 -7.55
CA ARG A 65 10.83 -10.34 -6.73
C ARG A 65 10.54 -11.68 -7.40
N ASP A 66 11.53 -12.56 -7.40
CA ASP A 66 11.36 -13.93 -7.86
C ASP A 66 10.96 -14.84 -6.68
N PHE A 67 10.05 -15.76 -6.96
CA PHE A 67 9.54 -16.78 -6.04
C PHE A 67 9.70 -18.17 -6.65
N PHE A 68 10.01 -19.17 -5.82
CA PHE A 68 10.10 -20.59 -6.21
C PHE A 68 8.74 -21.29 -6.17
N TYR A 69 7.67 -20.58 -6.51
CA TYR A 69 6.30 -21.06 -6.54
C TYR A 69 5.69 -20.79 -7.91
N PRO A 70 4.76 -21.60 -8.39
CA PRO A 70 4.09 -21.36 -9.66
C PRO A 70 3.20 -20.10 -9.62
N PRO A 71 2.88 -19.51 -10.79
CA PRO A 71 2.15 -18.24 -10.89
C PRO A 71 0.79 -18.22 -10.18
N ASP A 72 0.03 -19.31 -10.23
CA ASP A 72 -1.26 -19.43 -9.57
C ASP A 72 -1.16 -19.26 -8.05
N ARG A 73 -0.13 -19.88 -7.43
CA ARG A 73 0.10 -19.77 -5.99
C ARG A 73 0.47 -18.35 -5.57
N VAL A 74 1.31 -17.68 -6.36
CA VAL A 74 1.72 -16.29 -6.10
C VAL A 74 0.52 -15.36 -6.28
N PHE A 75 -0.25 -15.53 -7.34
CA PHE A 75 -1.44 -14.73 -7.62
C PHE A 75 -2.51 -14.88 -6.52
N MET A 76 -2.81 -16.11 -6.12
CA MET A 76 -3.77 -16.36 -5.02
C MET A 76 -3.33 -15.77 -3.68
N ALA A 77 -2.03 -15.62 -3.45
CA ALA A 77 -1.53 -14.97 -2.24
C ALA A 77 -1.73 -13.45 -2.23
N LEU A 78 -1.82 -12.80 -3.40
CA LEU A 78 -2.17 -11.38 -3.51
C LEU A 78 -3.65 -11.11 -3.16
N LEU A 79 -4.49 -12.12 -3.32
CA LEU A 79 -5.92 -12.08 -3.00
C LEU A 79 -6.25 -12.62 -1.59
N ASP A 80 -5.25 -13.08 -0.83
CA ASP A 80 -5.44 -13.61 0.53
C ASP A 80 -5.67 -12.46 1.53
N GLU A 81 -6.55 -12.66 2.50
CA GLU A 81 -6.82 -11.68 3.57
C GLU A 81 -5.58 -11.36 4.40
N ARG A 82 -4.62 -12.29 4.47
CA ARG A 82 -3.33 -12.09 5.14
C ARG A 82 -2.33 -11.27 4.32
N PHE A 83 -2.68 -10.90 3.08
CA PHE A 83 -1.81 -10.04 2.28
C PHE A 83 -1.46 -8.76 3.05
N MET A 84 -0.19 -8.40 3.08
CA MET A 84 0.35 -7.28 3.88
C MET A 84 0.17 -7.37 5.41
N SER A 85 -0.29 -8.50 5.98
CA SER A 85 -0.39 -8.66 7.45
C SER A 85 0.97 -8.65 8.16
N TRP A 86 2.07 -8.80 7.43
CA TRP A 86 3.44 -8.68 7.96
C TRP A 86 3.93 -7.25 8.10
N VAL A 87 3.19 -6.27 7.57
CA VAL A 87 3.48 -4.85 7.80
C VAL A 87 3.21 -4.54 9.27
N PRO A 88 4.11 -3.87 9.99
CA PRO A 88 3.91 -3.56 11.39
C PRO A 88 2.55 -2.89 11.64
N PHE A 89 1.86 -3.37 12.67
CA PHE A 89 0.53 -2.88 13.07
C PHE A 89 -0.60 -3.10 12.04
N SER A 90 -0.36 -3.90 10.99
CA SER A 90 -1.37 -4.25 9.99
C SER A 90 -2.11 -5.55 10.36
N LYS A 91 -3.41 -5.57 10.07
CA LYS A 91 -4.25 -6.77 10.13
C LYS A 91 -4.28 -7.53 8.79
N GLY A 92 -3.75 -6.92 7.73
CA GLY A 92 -3.85 -7.42 6.36
C GLY A 92 -4.94 -6.72 5.59
N VAL A 93 -5.60 -7.46 4.71
CA VAL A 93 -6.65 -6.96 3.82
C VAL A 93 -8.00 -7.53 4.26
N ASP A 94 -8.97 -6.65 4.48
CA ASP A 94 -10.35 -7.00 4.80
C ASP A 94 -11.23 -6.80 3.57
N TYR A 95 -12.05 -7.78 3.23
CA TYR A 95 -12.92 -7.75 2.06
C TYR A 95 -14.37 -7.44 2.44
N ALA A 96 -14.99 -6.49 1.74
CA ALA A 96 -16.39 -6.18 1.90
C ALA A 96 -17.24 -7.22 1.17
N GLY A 97 -17.87 -8.14 1.91
CA GLY A 97 -18.78 -9.16 1.36
C GLY A 97 -18.10 -10.51 1.07
N THR A 98 -18.82 -11.40 0.38
CA THR A 98 -18.44 -12.80 0.22
C THR A 98 -17.48 -13.06 -0.95
N ALA A 99 -16.66 -14.01 -0.76
CA ALA A 99 -15.96 -15.02 -1.56
C ALA A 99 -15.38 -14.69 -2.95
N LEU A 100 -16.02 -14.00 -3.86
CA LEU A 100 -15.49 -13.78 -5.20
C LEU A 100 -14.59 -12.54 -5.21
N ARG A 101 -13.35 -12.74 -5.66
CA ARG A 101 -12.31 -11.70 -5.74
C ARG A 101 -12.23 -11.14 -7.16
N GLU A 102 -13.36 -10.70 -7.70
CA GLU A 102 -13.51 -10.24 -9.09
C GLU A 102 -13.31 -8.73 -9.22
N VAL A 103 -13.30 -8.25 -10.47
CA VAL A 103 -13.36 -6.81 -10.77
C VAL A 103 -14.59 -6.20 -10.12
N GLY A 104 -14.42 -5.06 -9.47
CA GLY A 104 -15.46 -4.39 -8.68
C GLY A 104 -15.44 -4.76 -7.18
N THR A 105 -14.75 -5.84 -6.80
CA THR A 105 -14.64 -6.22 -5.38
C THR A 105 -13.96 -5.12 -4.58
N LYS A 106 -14.60 -4.73 -3.49
CA LYS A 106 -14.06 -3.76 -2.53
C LYS A 106 -13.32 -4.50 -1.43
N ARG A 107 -12.15 -3.99 -1.08
CA ARG A 107 -11.33 -4.45 0.04
C ARG A 107 -10.72 -3.27 0.75
N ALA A 108 -10.15 -3.48 1.92
CA ALA A 108 -9.39 -2.45 2.61
C ALA A 108 -8.09 -3.01 3.18
N PHE A 109 -7.00 -2.31 2.96
CA PHE A 109 -5.80 -2.50 3.75
C PHE A 109 -5.99 -1.84 5.12
N VAL A 110 -5.93 -2.65 6.18
CA VAL A 110 -6.22 -2.20 7.54
C VAL A 110 -4.94 -2.18 8.37
N ASN A 111 -4.52 -0.98 8.75
CA ASN A 111 -3.42 -0.75 9.68
C ASN A 111 -3.93 0.05 10.87
N THR A 112 -3.29 -0.10 12.05
CA THR A 112 -3.67 0.64 13.26
C THR A 112 -3.66 2.16 13.07
N PHE A 113 -2.79 2.66 12.19
CA PHE A 113 -2.63 4.10 11.95
C PHE A 113 -3.27 4.60 10.66
N GLY A 114 -3.93 3.74 9.90
CA GLY A 114 -4.60 4.16 8.67
C GLY A 114 -5.29 3.00 7.97
N VAL A 115 -6.38 3.32 7.32
CA VAL A 115 -7.15 2.38 6.49
C VAL A 115 -7.19 2.94 5.08
N LEU A 116 -6.91 2.10 4.09
CA LEU A 116 -7.06 2.40 2.67
C LEU A 116 -8.14 1.49 2.11
N ALA A 117 -9.25 2.07 1.69
CA ALA A 117 -10.28 1.35 0.95
C ALA A 117 -9.85 1.24 -0.51
N GLU A 118 -9.92 0.04 -1.04
CA GLU A 118 -9.44 -0.35 -2.35
C GLU A 118 -10.56 -0.97 -3.17
N GLN A 119 -10.45 -0.88 -4.49
CA GLN A 119 -11.29 -1.62 -5.42
C GLN A 119 -10.42 -2.34 -6.45
N ILE A 120 -10.70 -3.62 -6.67
CA ILE A 120 -10.09 -4.39 -7.76
C ILE A 120 -10.67 -3.88 -9.07
N VAL A 121 -9.82 -3.37 -9.96
CA VAL A 121 -10.22 -2.84 -11.27
C VAL A 121 -9.68 -3.67 -12.44
N VAL A 122 -8.63 -4.45 -12.20
CA VAL A 122 -8.11 -5.47 -13.12
C VAL A 122 -7.93 -6.77 -12.36
N ASN A 123 -8.45 -7.87 -12.89
CA ASN A 123 -8.20 -9.21 -12.37
C ASN A 123 -8.07 -10.18 -13.55
N GLU A 124 -6.84 -10.37 -14.01
CA GLU A 124 -6.46 -11.39 -14.98
C GLU A 124 -5.77 -12.52 -14.23
N PRO A 125 -6.46 -13.66 -14.01
CA PRO A 125 -5.92 -14.75 -13.19
C PRO A 125 -4.51 -15.17 -13.61
N ASN A 126 -3.62 -15.26 -12.61
CA ASN A 126 -2.22 -15.67 -12.77
C ASN A 126 -1.35 -14.71 -13.61
N ARG A 127 -1.85 -13.51 -13.93
CA ARG A 127 -1.16 -12.51 -14.75
C ARG A 127 -1.14 -11.14 -14.12
N THR A 128 -2.32 -10.52 -13.93
CA THR A 128 -2.40 -9.12 -13.52
C THR A 128 -3.48 -8.89 -12.48
N LEU A 129 -3.13 -8.25 -11.40
CA LEU A 129 -4.07 -7.71 -10.41
C LEU A 129 -3.86 -6.20 -10.34
N GLY A 130 -4.88 -5.42 -10.72
CA GLY A 130 -4.89 -3.97 -10.63
C GLY A 130 -5.88 -3.50 -9.57
N VAL A 131 -5.44 -2.54 -8.75
CA VAL A 131 -6.21 -2.01 -7.62
C VAL A 131 -6.14 -0.51 -7.63
N THR A 132 -7.28 0.16 -7.48
CA THR A 132 -7.35 1.61 -7.21
C THR A 132 -7.75 1.86 -5.77
N ILE A 133 -7.17 2.89 -5.15
CA ILE A 133 -7.55 3.33 -3.82
C ILE A 133 -8.74 4.30 -3.96
N THR A 134 -9.86 3.98 -3.31
CA THR A 134 -11.11 4.74 -3.43
C THR A 134 -11.38 5.66 -2.25
N ALA A 135 -10.84 5.33 -1.07
CA ALA A 135 -10.97 6.17 0.12
C ALA A 135 -9.87 5.86 1.15
N CYS A 136 -9.67 6.75 2.11
CA CYS A 136 -8.75 6.53 3.22
C CYS A 136 -9.34 7.02 4.55
N SER A 137 -8.73 6.62 5.68
CA SER A 137 -9.14 7.08 7.01
C SER A 137 -8.55 8.42 7.41
N VAL A 138 -7.49 8.88 6.73
CA VAL A 138 -6.79 10.12 7.06
C VAL A 138 -7.15 11.18 6.03
N PRO A 139 -7.75 12.32 6.45
CA PRO A 139 -8.16 13.37 5.53
C PRO A 139 -6.96 14.02 4.85
N LEU A 140 -7.16 14.45 3.60
CA LEU A 140 -6.26 15.34 2.86
C LEU A 140 -4.85 14.79 2.58
N VAL A 141 -4.60 13.50 2.82
CA VAL A 141 -3.25 12.90 2.59
C VAL A 141 -3.05 12.55 1.12
N LEU A 142 -4.05 11.91 0.50
CA LEU A 142 -3.99 11.44 -0.88
C LEU A 142 -5.10 12.07 -1.72
N ASP A 143 -4.80 12.35 -2.98
CA ASP A 143 -5.75 12.70 -4.02
C ASP A 143 -6.15 11.46 -4.82
N SER A 144 -5.16 10.68 -5.23
CA SER A 144 -5.31 9.43 -5.98
C SER A 144 -4.20 8.46 -5.63
N ALA A 145 -4.45 7.16 -5.74
CA ALA A 145 -3.43 6.13 -5.64
C ALA A 145 -3.88 4.82 -6.32
N ALA A 146 -2.91 4.06 -6.82
CA ALA A 146 -3.16 2.79 -7.48
C ALA A 146 -1.97 1.84 -7.36
N GLU A 147 -2.25 0.55 -7.57
CA GLU A 147 -1.26 -0.53 -7.57
C GLU A 147 -1.53 -1.51 -8.71
N ILE A 148 -0.47 -2.03 -9.30
CA ILE A 148 -0.52 -3.15 -10.24
C ILE A 148 0.47 -4.22 -9.79
N PHE A 149 0.01 -5.45 -9.76
CA PHE A 149 0.82 -6.65 -9.54
C PHE A 149 0.83 -7.46 -10.83
N GLU A 150 2.00 -7.62 -11.43
CA GLU A 150 2.20 -8.44 -12.62
C GLU A 150 2.91 -9.72 -12.24
N VAL A 151 2.32 -10.84 -12.62
CA VAL A 151 2.81 -12.19 -12.34
C VAL A 151 3.22 -12.84 -13.65
N ALA A 152 4.47 -13.27 -13.76
CA ALA A 152 5.01 -13.91 -14.94
C ALA A 152 5.89 -15.11 -14.56
N ASP A 153 6.03 -16.07 -15.45
CA ASP A 153 7.02 -17.13 -15.31
C ASP A 153 8.42 -16.51 -15.33
N ASN A 154 9.29 -16.96 -14.43
CA ASN A 154 10.68 -16.49 -14.36
C ASN A 154 11.67 -17.29 -15.22
N GLY A 155 11.18 -18.27 -16.00
CA GLY A 155 11.97 -19.15 -16.85
C GLY A 155 12.73 -20.26 -16.11
N THR A 156 12.60 -20.37 -14.79
CA THR A 156 13.26 -21.39 -13.95
C THR A 156 12.26 -22.27 -13.17
N GLY A 157 10.98 -22.28 -13.60
CA GLY A 157 9.90 -23.02 -12.94
C GLY A 157 9.31 -22.28 -11.74
N GLY A 158 9.62 -21.02 -11.56
CA GLY A 158 9.08 -20.15 -10.53
C GLY A 158 8.37 -18.93 -11.13
N THR A 159 8.11 -17.94 -10.30
CA THR A 159 7.35 -16.74 -10.67
C THR A 159 8.16 -15.49 -10.42
N ARG A 160 8.14 -14.57 -11.38
CA ARG A 160 8.51 -13.18 -11.21
C ARG A 160 7.28 -12.35 -10.90
N LEU A 161 7.25 -11.73 -9.74
CA LEU A 161 6.24 -10.76 -9.36
C LEU A 161 6.81 -9.35 -9.47
N THR A 162 6.17 -8.51 -10.28
CA THR A 162 6.44 -7.08 -10.36
C THR A 162 5.31 -6.34 -9.68
N TRP A 163 5.64 -5.48 -8.72
CA TRP A 163 4.69 -4.60 -8.04
C TRP A 163 4.98 -3.17 -8.43
N HIS A 164 4.00 -2.54 -9.06
CA HIS A 164 3.98 -1.11 -9.35
C HIS A 164 3.01 -0.45 -8.38
N VAL A 165 3.45 0.59 -7.71
CA VAL A 165 2.63 1.35 -6.77
C VAL A 165 2.92 2.83 -6.91
N GLY A 166 1.87 3.64 -6.87
CA GLY A 166 2.01 5.07 -6.98
C GLY A 166 0.82 5.82 -6.41
N GLY A 167 1.03 7.11 -6.17
CA GLY A 167 0.00 7.98 -5.66
C GLY A 167 0.37 9.45 -5.77
N THR A 168 -0.64 10.29 -5.67
CA THR A 168 -0.52 11.74 -5.68
C THR A 168 -1.03 12.27 -4.35
N PRO A 169 -0.14 12.80 -3.48
CA PRO A 169 -0.55 13.47 -2.26
C PRO A 169 -1.29 14.77 -2.57
N LYS A 170 -2.32 15.08 -1.78
CA LYS A 170 -3.20 16.23 -2.02
C LYS A 170 -2.49 17.60 -1.88
N TRP A 171 -1.59 17.70 -0.90
CA TRP A 171 -0.94 18.98 -0.58
C TRP A 171 0.41 19.20 -1.24
N VAL A 172 1.12 18.13 -1.53
CA VAL A 172 2.49 18.15 -2.05
C VAL A 172 2.62 17.40 -3.37
N GLY A 173 1.50 17.11 -4.04
CA GLY A 173 1.48 16.39 -5.31
C GLY A 173 2.23 17.10 -6.45
N TRP A 174 2.50 18.38 -6.32
CA TRP A 174 3.32 19.17 -7.26
C TRP A 174 4.82 18.94 -7.09
N LEU A 175 5.26 18.33 -5.98
CA LEU A 175 6.67 18.01 -5.78
C LEU A 175 7.07 16.78 -6.61
N PRO A 176 8.31 16.71 -7.11
CA PRO A 176 8.82 15.55 -7.84
C PRO A 176 9.16 14.40 -6.89
N LEU A 177 8.14 13.86 -6.22
CA LEU A 177 8.29 12.83 -5.17
C LEU A 177 8.87 11.51 -5.71
N ARG A 178 8.87 11.31 -7.03
CA ARG A 178 9.56 10.18 -7.69
C ARG A 178 11.04 10.12 -7.36
N LEU A 179 11.67 11.24 -7.04
CA LEU A 179 13.07 11.29 -6.58
C LEU A 179 13.27 10.57 -5.24
N ALA A 180 12.22 10.39 -4.44
CA ALA A 180 12.27 9.61 -3.20
C ALA A 180 12.16 8.09 -3.44
N ALA A 181 11.76 7.64 -4.63
CA ALA A 181 11.56 6.22 -4.93
C ALA A 181 12.78 5.33 -4.62
N PRO A 182 14.05 5.73 -4.90
CA PRO A 182 15.22 4.94 -4.53
C PRO A 182 15.33 4.65 -3.03
N LEU A 183 14.90 5.59 -2.18
CA LEU A 183 14.95 5.45 -0.71
C LEU A 183 13.87 4.47 -0.21
N VAL A 184 12.71 4.42 -0.86
CA VAL A 184 11.57 3.57 -0.47
C VAL A 184 11.68 2.17 -1.08
N ARG A 185 12.34 2.04 -2.23
CA ARG A 185 12.46 0.77 -2.98
C ARG A 185 12.97 -0.41 -2.15
N PRO A 186 13.99 -0.32 -1.28
CA PRO A 186 14.44 -1.44 -0.46
C PRO A 186 13.36 -1.96 0.48
N VAL A 187 12.58 -1.04 1.08
CA VAL A 187 11.47 -1.37 1.99
C VAL A 187 10.34 -2.07 1.20
N ALA A 188 9.95 -1.53 0.05
CA ALA A 188 8.95 -2.14 -0.82
C ALA A 188 9.37 -3.54 -1.29
N LYS A 189 10.65 -3.71 -1.68
CA LYS A 189 11.20 -5.01 -2.07
C LYS A 189 11.22 -6.02 -0.91
N TRP A 190 11.48 -5.56 0.30
CA TRP A 190 11.39 -6.38 1.50
C TRP A 190 9.93 -6.77 1.78
N GLN A 191 9.01 -5.83 1.72
CA GLN A 191 7.58 -6.06 1.93
C GLN A 191 7.05 -7.13 0.99
N ILE A 192 7.23 -6.98 -0.32
CA ILE A 192 6.73 -7.95 -1.29
C ILE A 192 7.41 -9.32 -1.14
N GLY A 193 8.67 -9.36 -0.69
CA GLY A 193 9.39 -10.60 -0.42
C GLY A 193 8.81 -11.42 0.73
N LYS A 194 8.05 -10.81 1.65
CA LYS A 194 7.36 -11.48 2.75
C LYS A 194 6.13 -12.28 2.28
N LEU A 195 5.64 -12.07 1.08
CA LEU A 195 4.54 -12.83 0.48
C LEU A 195 4.78 -14.35 0.55
N ARG A 196 6.03 -14.80 0.49
CA ARG A 196 6.42 -16.21 0.65
C ARG A 196 5.86 -16.86 1.94
N ALA A 197 5.64 -16.08 3.00
CA ALA A 197 5.13 -16.60 4.27
C ALA A 197 3.66 -17.05 4.17
N ILE A 198 2.91 -16.51 3.22
CA ILE A 198 1.53 -16.92 2.93
C ILE A 198 1.52 -18.10 1.96
N ILE A 199 2.31 -18.02 0.88
CA ILE A 199 2.35 -19.02 -0.18
C ILE A 199 2.74 -20.39 0.37
N GLY A 200 3.71 -20.45 1.29
CA GLY A 200 4.24 -21.71 1.85
C GLY A 200 3.34 -22.37 2.89
N ARG A 201 2.20 -21.78 3.26
CA ARG A 201 1.28 -22.31 4.29
C ARG A 201 0.01 -22.96 3.71
N ARG A 202 -0.07 -23.13 2.41
CA ARG A 202 -1.19 -23.80 1.69
C ARG A 202 -0.80 -25.14 1.14
#